data_2a234761b96ca1ced18685b6e7b034e1
#
_entry.id   2a234761b96ca1ced18685b6e7b034e1
#
_cell.length_a   1.000
_cell.length_b   1.000
_cell.length_c   1.000
_cell.angle_alpha   90.00
_cell.angle_beta   90.00
_cell.angle_gamma   90.00
#
_symmetry.space_group_name_H-M   'P 1'
#
loop_
_entity.id
_entity.type
_entity.pdbx_description
1 polymer ?
#
loop_
_entity_poly.entity_id
_entity_poly.type
_entity_poly.pdbx_seq_one_letter_code
_entity_poly.pdbx_strand_id
1 'polypeptide(L)'
;DFIQVKRGMSRINVKLKSDEESEINGMGPDITPEDVEALFRKLDGLQQGDVLVLSGSIPASIDDGIYETIMERLDGRGILMIVDAEKKLLVNVLRYHPFLIKPNHHELGDIFGTVLTTDEEIAEYARRLQEMGARNVLVSMAKDGALLVTEDGGVYRQGVARGTVKNSVGAGDSMVAGFLAGYLEKQDYGHALRLGTAAGGATAFSDGLGTRDEIMKLYETL
;
A
#
# COMPACT_ATOMS: atom_id res chain seq x y z
N ASP A 1 11.72 -15.44 3.93
CA ASP A 1 13.04 -15.04 4.44
C ASP A 1 12.92 -13.65 5.05
N PHE A 2 13.71 -13.34 6.09
CA PHE A 2 13.71 -12.07 6.81
C PHE A 2 15.12 -11.79 7.35
N ILE A 3 15.36 -10.52 7.73
CA ILE A 3 16.60 -10.14 8.41
C ILE A 3 16.32 -10.15 9.90
N GLN A 4 17.00 -11.03 10.62
CA GLN A 4 16.91 -11.10 12.07
C GLN A 4 17.86 -10.08 12.70
N VAL A 5 17.29 -9.10 13.40
CA VAL A 5 18.05 -8.09 14.14
C VAL A 5 18.50 -8.64 15.50
N LYS A 6 19.62 -8.12 16.01
CA LYS A 6 20.25 -8.65 17.22
C LYS A 6 19.66 -8.09 18.52
N ARG A 7 18.98 -6.97 18.48
CA ARG A 7 18.50 -6.24 19.68
C ARG A 7 17.04 -5.85 19.54
N GLY A 8 16.31 -5.95 20.65
CA GLY A 8 14.90 -5.61 20.71
C GLY A 8 13.98 -6.71 20.21
N MET A 9 12.73 -6.37 20.00
CA MET A 9 11.69 -7.28 19.49
C MET A 9 10.91 -6.59 18.38
N SER A 10 10.25 -7.37 17.54
CA SER A 10 9.35 -6.86 16.53
C SER A 10 8.31 -5.92 17.15
N ARG A 11 7.98 -4.86 16.44
CA ARG A 11 6.98 -3.89 16.87
C ARG A 11 5.65 -4.57 17.19
N ILE A 12 5.08 -4.24 18.33
CA ILE A 12 3.74 -4.66 18.73
C ILE A 12 2.88 -3.40 18.83
N ASN A 13 1.79 -3.36 18.06
CA ASN A 13 0.80 -2.32 18.14
C ASN A 13 -0.46 -2.91 18.76
N VAL A 14 -1.01 -2.22 19.76
CA VAL A 14 -2.24 -2.63 20.44
C VAL A 14 -3.33 -1.60 20.16
N LYS A 15 -4.44 -2.08 19.58
CA LYS A 15 -5.64 -1.28 19.40
C LYS A 15 -6.65 -1.61 20.51
N LEU A 16 -7.00 -0.61 21.27
CA LEU A 16 -8.01 -0.68 22.32
C LEU A 16 -9.34 -0.22 21.73
N LYS A 17 -10.28 -1.14 21.64
CA LYS A 17 -11.66 -0.84 21.20
C LYS A 17 -12.53 -0.61 22.42
N SER A 18 -12.91 0.64 22.65
CA SER A 18 -13.90 1.07 23.65
C SER A 18 -14.85 2.06 22.98
N ASP A 19 -15.47 2.96 23.71
CA ASP A 19 -16.27 4.06 23.16
C ASP A 19 -15.46 4.99 22.26
N GLU A 20 -14.14 5.11 22.53
CA GLU A 20 -13.15 5.74 21.67
C GLU A 20 -12.03 4.74 21.33
N GLU A 21 -11.64 4.69 20.06
CA GLU A 21 -10.53 3.84 19.64
C GLU A 21 -9.19 4.48 20.03
N SER A 22 -8.35 3.74 20.75
CA SER A 22 -7.03 4.17 21.18
C SER A 22 -5.97 3.19 20.69
N GLU A 23 -4.79 3.70 20.37
CA GLU A 23 -3.66 2.90 19.91
C GLU A 23 -2.43 3.08 20.79
N ILE A 24 -1.79 1.96 21.15
CA ILE A 24 -0.49 1.93 21.77
C ILE A 24 0.49 1.34 20.75
N ASN A 25 1.35 2.20 20.21
CA ASN A 25 2.30 1.82 19.16
C ASN A 25 3.68 1.60 19.78
N GLY A 26 4.16 0.35 19.76
CA GLY A 26 5.52 0.00 20.18
C GLY A 26 6.59 0.60 19.27
N MET A 27 7.79 0.84 19.81
CA MET A 27 8.91 1.46 19.06
C MET A 27 9.58 0.49 18.06
N GLY A 28 9.44 -0.82 18.27
CA GLY A 28 10.17 -1.81 17.48
C GLY A 28 11.63 -1.99 17.92
N PRO A 29 12.41 -2.79 17.16
CA PRO A 29 13.81 -3.05 17.49
C PRO A 29 14.73 -1.89 17.11
N ASP A 30 15.91 -1.86 17.72
CA ASP A 30 17.01 -0.98 17.30
C ASP A 30 17.63 -1.56 16.02
N ILE A 31 17.45 -0.89 14.91
CA ILE A 31 18.05 -1.27 13.62
C ILE A 31 19.43 -0.62 13.53
N THR A 32 20.45 -1.46 13.37
CA THR A 32 21.82 -0.99 13.24
C THR A 32 22.21 -0.71 11.78
N PRO A 33 23.30 0.05 11.52
CA PRO A 33 23.80 0.23 10.16
C PRO A 33 24.10 -1.10 9.44
N GLU A 34 24.56 -2.11 10.18
CA GLU A 34 24.83 -3.46 9.64
C GLU A 34 23.54 -4.17 9.21
N ASP A 35 22.43 -3.96 9.94
CA ASP A 35 21.12 -4.51 9.56
C ASP A 35 20.60 -3.82 8.29
N VAL A 36 20.77 -2.50 8.17
CA VAL A 36 20.43 -1.74 6.96
C VAL A 36 21.27 -2.21 5.77
N GLU A 37 22.57 -2.43 5.98
CA GLU A 37 23.42 -2.98 4.92
C GLU A 37 23.01 -4.41 4.51
N ALA A 38 22.56 -5.21 5.45
CA ALA A 38 22.00 -6.54 5.15
C ALA A 38 20.73 -6.44 4.31
N LEU A 39 19.87 -5.42 4.57
CA LEU A 39 18.71 -5.11 3.71
C LEU A 39 19.16 -4.76 2.30
N PHE A 40 20.10 -3.85 2.13
CA PHE A 40 20.59 -3.45 0.81
C PHE A 40 21.20 -4.62 0.03
N ARG A 41 21.96 -5.52 0.69
CA ARG A 41 22.48 -6.74 0.02
C ARG A 41 21.35 -7.64 -0.49
N LYS A 42 20.22 -7.75 0.24
CA LYS A 42 19.04 -8.48 -0.26
C LYS A 42 18.40 -7.78 -1.46
N LEU A 43 18.25 -6.47 -1.38
CA LEU A 43 17.67 -5.67 -2.47
C LEU A 43 18.52 -5.69 -3.73
N ASP A 44 19.85 -5.75 -3.59
CA ASP A 44 20.77 -5.89 -4.73
C ASP A 44 20.56 -7.19 -5.52
N GLY A 45 20.03 -8.22 -4.87
CA GLY A 45 19.68 -9.49 -5.50
C GLY A 45 18.42 -9.45 -6.37
N LEU A 46 17.61 -8.40 -6.28
CA LEU A 46 16.40 -8.25 -7.11
C LEU A 46 16.77 -8.10 -8.58
N GLN A 47 15.92 -8.63 -9.46
CA GLN A 47 16.13 -8.65 -10.91
C GLN A 47 14.95 -7.98 -11.64
N GLN A 48 15.12 -7.74 -12.94
CA GLN A 48 14.04 -7.26 -13.79
C GLN A 48 12.82 -8.18 -13.71
N GLY A 49 11.66 -7.60 -13.48
CA GLY A 49 10.40 -8.30 -13.32
C GLY A 49 10.06 -8.70 -11.89
N ASP A 50 11.01 -8.57 -10.94
CA ASP A 50 10.68 -8.73 -9.53
C ASP A 50 9.77 -7.60 -9.04
N VAL A 51 9.06 -7.87 -7.94
CA VAL A 51 8.15 -6.92 -7.30
C VAL A 51 8.70 -6.57 -5.92
N LEU A 52 8.85 -5.27 -5.65
CA LEU A 52 9.21 -4.75 -4.34
C LEU A 52 8.07 -3.91 -3.78
N VAL A 53 7.60 -4.26 -2.60
CA VAL A 53 6.61 -3.48 -1.86
C VAL A 53 7.28 -2.78 -0.69
N LEU A 54 7.22 -1.44 -0.67
CA LEU A 54 7.62 -0.60 0.45
C LEU A 54 6.36 -0.16 1.18
N SER A 55 6.12 -0.72 2.37
CA SER A 55 4.90 -0.49 3.14
C SER A 55 5.21 -0.22 4.61
N GLY A 56 4.39 0.60 5.23
CA GLY A 56 4.43 0.91 6.65
C GLY A 56 5.30 2.10 7.03
N SER A 57 5.43 2.29 8.34
CA SER A 57 6.20 3.38 8.93
C SER A 57 7.67 3.00 9.10
N ILE A 58 8.55 3.99 8.99
CA ILE A 58 9.98 3.82 9.20
C ILE A 58 10.28 3.84 10.70
N PRO A 59 11.05 2.85 11.25
CA PRO A 59 11.51 2.89 12.63
C PRO A 59 12.37 4.13 12.91
N ALA A 60 12.22 4.73 14.11
CA ALA A 60 12.96 5.92 14.50
C ALA A 60 14.50 5.75 14.55
N SER A 61 14.98 4.50 14.55
CA SER A 61 16.41 4.16 14.51
C SER A 61 17.02 4.20 13.10
N ILE A 62 16.22 4.44 12.06
CA ILE A 62 16.64 4.51 10.66
C ILE A 62 16.34 5.91 10.12
N ASP A 63 17.13 6.34 9.13
CA ASP A 63 16.87 7.57 8.39
C ASP A 63 15.49 7.53 7.72
N ASP A 64 14.71 8.59 7.84
CA ASP A 64 13.36 8.70 7.26
C ASP A 64 13.38 8.74 5.72
N GLY A 65 14.53 8.97 5.09
CA GLY A 65 14.77 8.87 3.65
C GLY A 65 15.06 7.45 3.14
N ILE A 66 14.95 6.39 3.96
CA ILE A 66 15.30 5.01 3.55
C ILE A 66 14.54 4.55 2.29
N TYR A 67 13.28 4.92 2.13
CA TYR A 67 12.49 4.58 0.93
C TYR A 67 13.05 5.24 -0.32
N GLU A 68 13.45 6.50 -0.23
CA GLU A 68 14.13 7.22 -1.32
C GLU A 68 15.45 6.52 -1.69
N THR A 69 16.26 6.20 -0.69
CA THR A 69 17.55 5.51 -0.87
C THR A 69 17.37 4.14 -1.53
N ILE A 70 16.35 3.38 -1.15
CA ILE A 70 16.02 2.09 -1.76
C ILE A 70 15.63 2.29 -3.23
N MET A 71 14.72 3.22 -3.50
CA MET A 71 14.23 3.45 -4.86
C MET A 71 15.31 3.98 -5.78
N GLU A 72 16.16 4.90 -5.31
CA GLU A 72 17.34 5.38 -6.04
C GLU A 72 18.30 4.25 -6.39
N ARG A 73 18.59 3.36 -5.44
CA ARG A 73 19.48 2.21 -5.63
C ARG A 73 18.98 1.22 -6.68
N LEU A 74 17.66 1.08 -6.79
CA LEU A 74 17.01 0.12 -7.69
C LEU A 74 16.49 0.76 -8.98
N ASP A 75 16.69 2.06 -9.15
CA ASP A 75 16.23 2.79 -10.34
C ASP A 75 16.79 2.20 -11.62
N GLY A 76 15.98 2.16 -12.66
CA GLY A 76 16.36 1.63 -13.98
C GLY A 76 16.55 0.10 -14.06
N ARG A 77 16.34 -0.66 -12.97
CA ARG A 77 16.54 -2.12 -12.95
C ARG A 77 15.32 -2.93 -13.42
N GLY A 78 14.22 -2.28 -13.78
CA GLY A 78 13.01 -2.94 -14.27
C GLY A 78 12.24 -3.71 -13.19
N ILE A 79 12.38 -3.30 -11.92
CA ILE A 79 11.64 -3.83 -10.76
C ILE A 79 10.31 -3.09 -10.66
N LEU A 80 9.21 -3.81 -10.43
CA LEU A 80 7.92 -3.18 -10.13
C LEU A 80 7.91 -2.72 -8.67
N MET A 81 8.06 -1.41 -8.46
CA MET A 81 8.10 -0.82 -7.12
C MET A 81 6.73 -0.29 -6.73
N ILE A 82 6.22 -0.76 -5.58
CA ILE A 82 4.94 -0.37 -4.99
C ILE A 82 5.21 0.36 -3.69
N VAL A 83 4.54 1.49 -3.47
CA VAL A 83 4.70 2.25 -2.23
C VAL A 83 3.35 2.48 -1.57
N ASP A 84 3.21 1.95 -0.37
CA ASP A 84 2.09 2.16 0.53
C ASP A 84 2.59 2.84 1.81
N ALA A 85 2.75 4.16 1.73
CA ALA A 85 3.32 4.98 2.78
C ALA A 85 2.55 6.28 2.93
N GLU A 86 2.70 6.91 4.10
CA GLU A 86 1.97 8.14 4.43
C GLU A 86 2.67 9.40 3.88
N LYS A 87 1.85 10.37 3.43
CA LYS A 87 2.19 11.78 3.19
C LYS A 87 3.60 12.01 2.60
N LYS A 88 4.50 12.53 3.43
CA LYS A 88 5.85 12.95 3.03
C LYS A 88 6.66 11.80 2.42
N LEU A 89 6.59 10.61 3.00
CA LEU A 89 7.31 9.43 2.51
C LEU A 89 6.85 9.05 1.10
N LEU A 90 5.53 9.12 0.86
CA LEU A 90 4.96 8.83 -0.45
C LEU A 90 5.38 9.88 -1.48
N VAL A 91 5.27 11.17 -1.15
CA VAL A 91 5.60 12.27 -2.09
C VAL A 91 7.07 12.25 -2.49
N ASN A 92 7.96 11.99 -1.53
CA ASN A 92 9.41 11.98 -1.79
C ASN A 92 9.85 10.93 -2.81
N VAL A 93 9.14 9.81 -2.91
CA VAL A 93 9.50 8.70 -3.81
C VAL A 93 8.91 8.82 -5.22
N LEU A 94 8.00 9.76 -5.46
CA LEU A 94 7.32 9.88 -6.76
C LEU A 94 8.29 10.11 -7.92
N ARG A 95 9.37 10.85 -7.70
CA ARG A 95 10.42 11.10 -8.71
C ARG A 95 11.11 9.84 -9.25
N TYR A 96 10.96 8.69 -8.56
CA TYR A 96 11.48 7.38 -8.99
C TYR A 96 10.43 6.53 -9.71
N HIS A 97 9.31 7.11 -10.08
CA HIS A 97 8.24 6.51 -10.88
C HIS A 97 7.73 5.16 -10.35
N PRO A 98 7.25 5.08 -9.07
CA PRO A 98 6.69 3.85 -8.53
C PRO A 98 5.56 3.33 -9.44
N PHE A 99 5.55 2.02 -9.66
CA PHE A 99 4.51 1.37 -10.47
C PHE A 99 3.11 1.59 -9.88
N LEU A 100 3.00 1.50 -8.55
CA LEU A 100 1.74 1.71 -7.83
C LEU A 100 2.00 2.45 -6.52
N ILE A 101 1.16 3.41 -6.23
CA ILE A 101 1.00 4.00 -4.91
C ILE A 101 -0.43 3.82 -4.43
N LYS A 102 -0.63 3.69 -3.08
CA LYS A 102 -1.96 3.53 -2.51
C LYS A 102 -2.25 4.52 -1.38
N PRO A 103 -2.54 5.76 -1.61
CA PRO A 103 -3.14 6.64 -0.60
C PRO A 103 -4.61 6.27 -0.34
N ASN A 104 -5.13 6.58 0.84
CA ASN A 104 -6.57 6.72 0.99
C ASN A 104 -7.03 8.12 0.55
N HIS A 105 -8.34 8.34 0.37
CA HIS A 105 -8.86 9.63 -0.13
C HIS A 105 -8.60 10.81 0.81
N HIS A 106 -8.49 10.56 2.13
CA HIS A 106 -8.10 11.60 3.10
C HIS A 106 -6.62 11.95 2.97
N GLU A 107 -5.74 10.95 2.89
CA GLU A 107 -4.30 11.14 2.67
C GLU A 107 -4.03 11.87 1.35
N LEU A 108 -4.77 11.51 0.29
CA LEU A 108 -4.69 12.21 -1.00
C LEU A 108 -5.08 13.69 -0.85
N GLY A 109 -6.20 13.97 -0.17
CA GLY A 109 -6.62 15.34 0.12
C GLY A 109 -5.61 16.11 0.97
N ASP A 110 -5.05 15.47 1.99
CA ASP A 110 -4.04 16.06 2.89
C ASP A 110 -2.75 16.47 2.15
N ILE A 111 -2.31 15.67 1.16
CA ILE A 111 -1.13 16.00 0.34
C ILE A 111 -1.31 17.34 -0.37
N PHE A 112 -2.53 17.65 -0.81
CA PHE A 112 -2.83 18.88 -1.55
C PHE A 112 -3.54 19.95 -0.71
N GLY A 113 -3.75 19.71 0.60
CA GLY A 113 -4.39 20.66 1.51
C GLY A 113 -5.88 20.90 1.21
N THR A 114 -6.60 19.87 0.75
CA THR A 114 -8.01 19.93 0.38
C THR A 114 -8.82 18.74 0.90
N VAL A 115 -10.14 18.86 0.87
CA VAL A 115 -11.06 17.76 1.18
C VAL A 115 -11.68 17.27 -0.12
N LEU A 116 -11.54 15.98 -0.42
CA LEU A 116 -12.06 15.35 -1.62
C LEU A 116 -13.37 14.63 -1.28
N THR A 117 -14.42 14.93 -2.04
CA THR A 117 -15.79 14.46 -1.76
C THR A 117 -16.42 13.69 -2.91
N THR A 118 -15.92 13.86 -4.13
CA THR A 118 -16.44 13.18 -5.33
C THR A 118 -15.39 12.31 -6.00
N ASP A 119 -15.84 11.31 -6.77
CA ASP A 119 -14.97 10.45 -7.55
C ASP A 119 -14.17 11.24 -8.60
N GLU A 120 -14.76 12.33 -9.17
CA GLU A 120 -14.11 13.21 -10.13
C GLU A 120 -12.95 13.98 -9.49
N GLU A 121 -13.16 14.54 -8.29
CA GLU A 121 -12.10 15.21 -7.52
C GLU A 121 -10.99 14.23 -7.17
N ILE A 122 -11.34 13.03 -6.68
CA ILE A 122 -10.36 11.99 -6.35
C ILE A 122 -9.53 11.61 -7.58
N ALA A 123 -10.18 11.42 -8.74
CA ALA A 123 -9.48 11.11 -9.99
C ALA A 123 -8.57 12.25 -10.46
N GLU A 124 -9.02 13.51 -10.32
CA GLU A 124 -8.21 14.69 -10.66
C GLU A 124 -6.94 14.74 -9.82
N TYR A 125 -7.07 14.63 -8.49
CA TYR A 125 -5.92 14.69 -7.59
C TYR A 125 -5.02 13.47 -7.69
N ALA A 126 -5.56 12.30 -8.02
CA ALA A 126 -4.75 11.13 -8.36
C ALA A 126 -3.89 11.36 -9.62
N ARG A 127 -4.44 12.03 -10.65
CA ARG A 127 -3.64 12.44 -11.84
C ARG A 127 -2.53 13.41 -11.49
N ARG A 128 -2.73 14.31 -10.53
CA ARG A 128 -1.65 15.19 -10.05
C ARG A 128 -0.50 14.41 -9.43
N LEU A 129 -0.78 13.30 -8.72
CA LEU A 129 0.27 12.39 -8.25
C LEU A 129 0.98 11.67 -9.40
N GLN A 130 0.27 11.37 -10.50
CA GLN A 130 0.91 10.86 -11.72
C GLN A 130 1.82 11.91 -12.38
N GLU A 131 1.39 13.16 -12.45
CA GLU A 131 2.23 14.27 -12.94
C GLU A 131 3.49 14.47 -12.09
N MET A 132 3.43 14.12 -10.79
CA MET A 132 4.59 14.12 -9.88
C MET A 132 5.46 12.87 -10.02
N GLY A 133 5.00 11.83 -10.76
CA GLY A 133 5.80 10.67 -11.12
C GLY A 133 5.17 9.29 -10.88
N ALA A 134 4.10 9.15 -10.11
CA ALA A 134 3.45 7.86 -9.93
C ALA A 134 2.93 7.31 -11.27
N ARG A 135 3.13 6.01 -11.55
CA ARG A 135 2.58 5.41 -12.77
C ARG A 135 1.10 5.09 -12.60
N ASN A 136 0.74 4.42 -11.50
CA ASN A 136 -0.64 4.08 -11.16
C ASN A 136 -0.97 4.53 -9.74
N VAL A 137 -2.18 5.06 -9.53
CA VAL A 137 -2.65 5.56 -8.23
C VAL A 137 -3.92 4.83 -7.84
N LEU A 138 -3.85 3.99 -6.82
CA LEU A 138 -4.96 3.27 -6.22
C LEU A 138 -5.43 4.03 -4.99
N VAL A 139 -6.58 4.68 -5.07
CA VAL A 139 -7.15 5.44 -3.94
C VAL A 139 -8.18 4.58 -3.22
N SER A 140 -7.90 4.23 -1.96
CA SER A 140 -8.86 3.50 -1.13
C SER A 140 -9.84 4.46 -0.46
N MET A 141 -11.13 4.07 -0.40
CA MET A 141 -12.23 4.91 0.10
C MET A 141 -13.09 4.17 1.13
N ALA A 142 -12.47 3.27 1.90
CA ALA A 142 -13.13 2.48 2.93
C ALA A 142 -14.44 1.83 2.44
N LYS A 143 -15.58 2.18 3.05
CA LYS A 143 -16.91 1.66 2.68
C LYS A 143 -17.35 1.99 1.25
N ASP A 144 -16.75 3.00 0.64
CA ASP A 144 -17.08 3.43 -0.71
C ASP A 144 -16.23 2.71 -1.78
N GLY A 145 -15.29 1.83 -1.37
CA GLY A 145 -14.49 1.00 -2.25
C GLY A 145 -13.17 1.62 -2.66
N ALA A 146 -12.85 1.62 -3.95
CA ALA A 146 -11.59 2.15 -4.44
C ALA A 146 -11.71 2.74 -5.85
N LEU A 147 -10.82 3.69 -6.15
CA LEU A 147 -10.65 4.30 -7.46
C LEU A 147 -9.20 4.10 -7.90
N LEU A 148 -9.00 3.71 -9.14
CA LEU A 148 -7.67 3.51 -9.74
C LEU A 148 -7.52 4.43 -10.94
N VAL A 149 -6.45 5.20 -10.96
CA VAL A 149 -6.00 5.96 -12.14
C VAL A 149 -4.73 5.31 -12.65
N THR A 150 -4.71 4.92 -13.92
CA THR A 150 -3.66 4.12 -14.55
C THR A 150 -2.78 4.92 -15.49
N GLU A 151 -1.56 4.45 -15.72
CA GLU A 151 -0.56 5.10 -16.58
C GLU A 151 -0.97 5.23 -18.05
N ASP A 152 -1.93 4.40 -18.51
CA ASP A 152 -2.53 4.48 -19.84
C ASP A 152 -3.70 5.48 -19.91
N GLY A 153 -3.98 6.22 -18.83
CA GLY A 153 -5.04 7.22 -18.72
C GLY A 153 -6.40 6.66 -18.30
N GLY A 154 -6.49 5.36 -18.03
CA GLY A 154 -7.71 4.72 -17.53
C GLY A 154 -8.11 5.20 -16.14
N VAL A 155 -9.42 5.23 -15.89
CA VAL A 155 -10.00 5.47 -14.56
C VAL A 155 -11.00 4.34 -14.29
N TYR A 156 -10.74 3.59 -13.23
CA TYR A 156 -11.55 2.45 -12.84
C TYR A 156 -12.14 2.70 -11.45
N ARG A 157 -13.38 2.35 -11.27
CA ARG A 157 -14.12 2.49 -10.01
C ARG A 157 -14.64 1.11 -9.59
N GLN A 158 -14.36 0.73 -8.35
CA GLN A 158 -14.86 -0.51 -7.77
C GLN A 158 -15.51 -0.24 -6.40
N GLY A 159 -16.78 -0.56 -6.27
CA GLY A 159 -17.47 -0.56 -4.98
C GLY A 159 -17.05 -1.74 -4.11
N VAL A 160 -17.45 -1.72 -2.83
CA VAL A 160 -17.20 -2.82 -1.90
C VAL A 160 -18.25 -3.92 -1.98
N ALA A 161 -17.84 -5.14 -1.70
CA ALA A 161 -18.78 -6.23 -1.43
C ALA A 161 -19.60 -5.96 -0.15
N ARG A 162 -20.80 -6.51 -0.09
CA ARG A 162 -21.64 -6.41 1.11
C ARG A 162 -21.11 -7.33 2.20
N GLY A 163 -20.94 -6.80 3.41
CA GLY A 163 -20.47 -7.56 4.57
C GLY A 163 -20.49 -6.71 5.84
N THR A 164 -20.20 -7.35 6.97
CA THR A 164 -20.08 -6.67 8.26
C THR A 164 -18.60 -6.52 8.61
N VAL A 165 -18.16 -5.29 8.77
CA VAL A 165 -16.78 -5.00 9.17
C VAL A 165 -16.55 -5.48 10.59
N LYS A 166 -15.56 -6.37 10.76
CA LYS A 166 -15.09 -6.87 12.05
C LYS A 166 -13.80 -6.16 12.46
N ASN A 167 -12.86 -6.06 11.53
CA ASN A 167 -11.55 -5.47 11.77
C ASN A 167 -10.97 -4.87 10.48
N SER A 168 -10.70 -3.58 10.45
CA SER A 168 -10.14 -2.90 9.27
C SER A 168 -8.61 -3.00 9.17
N VAL A 169 -7.92 -3.55 10.19
CA VAL A 169 -6.47 -3.67 10.22
C VAL A 169 -5.99 -4.64 9.13
N GLY A 170 -5.03 -4.19 8.31
CA GLY A 170 -4.49 -4.98 7.20
C GLY A 170 -5.37 -5.00 5.94
N ALA A 171 -6.55 -4.36 5.94
CA ALA A 171 -7.39 -4.31 4.74
C ALA A 171 -6.73 -3.55 3.59
N GLY A 172 -5.99 -2.47 3.89
CA GLY A 172 -5.19 -1.74 2.91
C GLY A 172 -4.07 -2.58 2.32
N ASP A 173 -3.29 -3.26 3.17
CA ASP A 173 -2.21 -4.16 2.75
C ASP A 173 -2.76 -5.30 1.89
N SER A 174 -3.89 -5.89 2.30
CA SER A 174 -4.57 -6.94 1.54
C SER A 174 -5.08 -6.43 0.18
N MET A 175 -5.52 -5.18 0.09
CA MET A 175 -5.92 -4.54 -1.17
C MET A 175 -4.72 -4.43 -2.12
N VAL A 176 -3.55 -3.99 -1.64
CA VAL A 176 -2.31 -3.95 -2.44
C VAL A 176 -1.93 -5.35 -2.89
N ALA A 177 -1.93 -6.32 -1.99
CA ALA A 177 -1.56 -7.70 -2.31
C ALA A 177 -2.50 -8.32 -3.35
N GLY A 178 -3.82 -8.14 -3.19
CA GLY A 178 -4.82 -8.61 -4.15
C GLY A 178 -4.71 -7.92 -5.52
N PHE A 179 -4.47 -6.60 -5.52
CA PHE A 179 -4.24 -5.85 -6.75
C PHE A 179 -3.02 -6.40 -7.51
N LEU A 180 -1.90 -6.59 -6.81
CA LEU A 180 -0.69 -7.14 -7.42
C LEU A 180 -0.90 -8.54 -7.96
N ALA A 181 -1.54 -9.42 -7.18
CA ALA A 181 -1.85 -10.78 -7.64
C ALA A 181 -2.69 -10.77 -8.91
N GLY A 182 -3.74 -9.95 -8.97
CA GLY A 182 -4.59 -9.81 -10.16
C GLY A 182 -3.87 -9.22 -11.36
N TYR A 183 -3.04 -8.20 -11.14
CA TYR A 183 -2.26 -7.58 -12.21
C TYR A 183 -1.22 -8.54 -12.79
N LEU A 184 -0.48 -9.25 -11.94
CA LEU A 184 0.52 -10.22 -12.38
C LEU A 184 -0.11 -11.42 -13.11
N GLU A 185 -1.35 -11.78 -12.75
CA GLU A 185 -2.09 -12.88 -13.42
C GLU A 185 -2.51 -12.52 -14.85
N LYS A 186 -3.04 -11.31 -15.07
CA LYS A 186 -3.71 -10.95 -16.34
C LYS A 186 -3.21 -9.68 -17.01
N GLN A 187 -2.41 -8.86 -16.33
CA GLN A 187 -2.03 -7.50 -16.76
C GLN A 187 -3.27 -6.64 -17.14
N ASP A 188 -4.36 -6.83 -16.40
CA ASP A 188 -5.63 -6.13 -16.54
C ASP A 188 -5.91 -5.33 -15.27
N TYR A 189 -6.03 -4.02 -15.41
CA TYR A 189 -6.22 -3.11 -14.30
C TYR A 189 -7.61 -3.23 -13.64
N GLY A 190 -8.63 -3.53 -14.42
CA GLY A 190 -9.99 -3.75 -13.89
C GLY A 190 -10.05 -5.02 -13.04
N HIS A 191 -9.45 -6.12 -13.54
CA HIS A 191 -9.31 -7.37 -12.79
C HIS A 191 -8.49 -7.16 -11.51
N ALA A 192 -7.36 -6.46 -11.61
CA ALA A 192 -6.49 -6.17 -10.48
C ALA A 192 -7.22 -5.36 -9.39
N LEU A 193 -7.93 -4.29 -9.78
CA LEU A 193 -8.71 -3.47 -8.84
C LEU A 193 -9.81 -4.29 -8.15
N ARG A 194 -10.53 -5.11 -8.92
CA ARG A 194 -11.60 -5.96 -8.39
C ARG A 194 -11.04 -6.98 -7.38
N LEU A 195 -9.93 -7.66 -7.71
CA LEU A 195 -9.30 -8.61 -6.79
C LEU A 195 -8.71 -7.92 -5.55
N GLY A 196 -8.11 -6.75 -5.70
CA GLY A 196 -7.64 -5.93 -4.60
C GLY A 196 -8.78 -5.51 -3.66
N THR A 197 -9.89 -5.04 -4.21
CA THR A 197 -11.08 -4.67 -3.42
C THR A 197 -11.69 -5.88 -2.71
N ALA A 198 -11.74 -7.04 -3.36
CA ALA A 198 -12.19 -8.29 -2.73
C ALA A 198 -11.27 -8.71 -1.57
N ALA A 199 -9.95 -8.60 -1.74
CA ALA A 199 -8.98 -8.95 -0.71
C ALA A 199 -9.07 -8.03 0.51
N GLY A 200 -9.14 -6.70 0.28
CA GLY A 200 -9.36 -5.73 1.34
C GLY A 200 -10.68 -5.96 2.10
N GLY A 201 -11.77 -6.23 1.35
CA GLY A 201 -13.07 -6.56 1.93
C GLY A 201 -13.06 -7.85 2.74
N ALA A 202 -12.46 -8.93 2.23
CA ALA A 202 -12.35 -10.21 2.94
C ALA A 202 -11.61 -10.04 4.28
N THR A 203 -10.51 -9.28 4.28
CA THR A 203 -9.78 -8.96 5.50
C THR A 203 -10.64 -8.12 6.46
N ALA A 204 -11.34 -7.11 5.97
CA ALA A 204 -12.19 -6.27 6.82
C ALA A 204 -13.37 -7.04 7.47
N PHE A 205 -13.84 -8.12 6.84
CA PHE A 205 -14.96 -8.96 7.32
C PHE A 205 -14.51 -10.16 8.15
N SER A 206 -13.21 -10.37 8.28
CA SER A 206 -12.60 -11.48 9.03
C SER A 206 -11.98 -10.99 10.35
N ASP A 207 -11.71 -11.91 11.28
CA ASP A 207 -11.01 -11.60 12.52
C ASP A 207 -9.48 -11.43 12.30
N GLY A 208 -8.97 -11.97 11.19
CA GLY A 208 -7.58 -11.84 10.73
C GLY A 208 -7.54 -11.46 9.25
N LEU A 209 -6.45 -11.77 8.57
CA LEU A 209 -6.36 -11.56 7.12
C LEU A 209 -7.31 -12.50 6.38
N GLY A 210 -7.94 -11.99 5.31
CA GLY A 210 -8.83 -12.77 4.47
C GLY A 210 -8.13 -13.97 3.82
N THR A 211 -8.77 -15.13 3.87
CA THR A 211 -8.31 -16.33 3.18
C THR A 211 -8.59 -16.25 1.68
N ARG A 212 -7.89 -17.07 0.87
CA ARG A 212 -8.12 -17.15 -0.56
C ARG A 212 -9.59 -17.43 -0.91
N ASP A 213 -10.24 -18.34 -0.18
CA ASP A 213 -11.63 -18.73 -0.45
C ASP A 213 -12.60 -17.58 -0.13
N GLU A 214 -12.38 -16.85 0.94
CA GLU A 214 -13.15 -15.66 1.29
C GLU A 214 -12.96 -14.55 0.24
N ILE A 215 -11.73 -14.31 -0.20
CA ILE A 215 -11.42 -13.34 -1.24
C ILE A 215 -12.14 -13.70 -2.54
N MET A 216 -12.02 -14.95 -3.01
CA MET A 216 -12.65 -15.37 -4.27
C MET A 216 -14.17 -15.32 -4.21
N LYS A 217 -14.77 -15.68 -3.05
CA LYS A 217 -16.20 -15.54 -2.84
C LYS A 217 -16.68 -14.09 -2.95
N LEU A 218 -15.93 -13.14 -2.38
CA LEU A 218 -16.26 -11.72 -2.53
C LEU A 218 -16.02 -11.22 -3.96
N TYR A 219 -14.94 -11.68 -4.59
CA TYR A 219 -14.63 -11.34 -5.98
C TYR A 219 -15.80 -11.67 -6.93
N GLU A 220 -16.49 -12.78 -6.73
CA GLU A 220 -17.65 -13.17 -7.55
C GLU A 220 -18.86 -12.23 -7.35
N THR A 221 -18.94 -11.50 -6.26
CA THR A 221 -20.05 -10.59 -5.93
C THR A 221 -19.81 -9.13 -6.32
N LEU A 222 -18.59 -8.78 -6.67
CA LEU A 222 -18.19 -7.44 -7.12
C LEU A 222 -18.35 -7.28 -8.63
#